data_4479bbdc35c66befa12a10c46c889817
#
_entry.id   4479bbdc35c66befa12a10c46c889817
#
_cell.length_a   1.000
_cell.length_b   1.000
_cell.length_c   1.000
_cell.angle_alpha   90.00
_cell.angle_beta   90.00
_cell.angle_gamma   90.00
#
_symmetry.space_group_name_H-M   'P 1'
#
loop_
_entity.id
_entity.type
_entity.pdbx_description
1 polymer ?
#
loop_
_entity_poly.entity_id
_entity_poly.type
_entity_poly.pdbx_seq_one_letter_code
_entity_poly.pdbx_strand_id
1 'polypeptide(L)'
;DATGTIDTVVPTYISEIVEEVAFVARSNPKIDKRSGVSQRLPITCLENVVSNAERRALASGETTAVPRVTDLYAALPSITGKFELEYEGELRGADNVAREVIRTAVGQVFDGWFTNVDTRPVIEWFDLGGTLQLGDATPSEELLEQTGQIQGLLELAEHARVKRTDPAPLV
;
A
#
# COMPACT_ATOMS: atom_id res chain seq x y z
N ASP A 1 2.32 -32.60 -10.17
CA ASP A 1 2.17 -32.05 -8.80
C ASP A 1 3.22 -30.96 -8.58
N ALA A 2 2.93 -29.74 -8.99
CA ALA A 2 3.75 -28.59 -8.66
C ALA A 2 3.14 -27.95 -7.39
N THR A 3 3.48 -28.48 -6.23
CA THR A 3 3.40 -27.74 -4.98
C THR A 3 4.58 -26.76 -4.94
N GLY A 4 4.63 -25.87 -5.92
CA GLY A 4 5.60 -24.78 -5.94
C GLY A 4 5.29 -23.85 -4.78
N THR A 5 6.16 -23.82 -3.78
CA THR A 5 6.14 -22.77 -2.76
C THR A 5 6.37 -21.44 -3.48
N ILE A 6 5.39 -20.53 -3.41
CA ILE A 6 5.58 -19.16 -3.91
C ILE A 6 6.58 -18.47 -3.00
N ASP A 7 7.62 -17.91 -3.57
CA ASP A 7 8.53 -17.04 -2.84
C ASP A 7 7.88 -15.66 -2.66
N THR A 8 7.88 -15.14 -1.44
CA THR A 8 7.25 -13.86 -1.15
C THR A 8 8.28 -12.81 -0.77
N VAL A 9 8.32 -11.73 -1.53
CA VAL A 9 9.22 -10.60 -1.32
C VAL A 9 8.40 -9.37 -0.93
N VAL A 10 8.44 -8.99 0.34
CA VAL A 10 7.74 -7.80 0.84
C VAL A 10 8.64 -6.58 0.66
N PRO A 11 8.26 -5.60 -0.19
CA PRO A 11 8.99 -4.35 -0.31
C PRO A 11 8.97 -3.55 1.00
N THR A 12 10.06 -2.86 1.32
CA THR A 12 10.19 -2.07 2.56
C THR A 12 9.07 -1.04 2.69
N TYR A 13 8.71 -0.34 1.61
CA TYR A 13 7.64 0.66 1.64
C TYR A 13 6.27 0.07 2.01
N ILE A 14 6.01 -1.21 1.70
CA ILE A 14 4.77 -1.88 2.13
C ILE A 14 4.74 -2.06 3.64
N SER A 15 5.85 -2.50 4.24
CA SER A 15 5.95 -2.61 5.70
C SER A 15 5.78 -1.26 6.39
N GLU A 16 6.43 -0.21 5.85
CA GLU A 16 6.29 1.16 6.35
C GLU A 16 4.84 1.66 6.25
N ILE A 17 4.14 1.41 5.12
CA ILE A 17 2.73 1.79 4.98
C ILE A 17 1.86 1.05 6.01
N VAL A 18 2.10 -0.24 6.23
CA VAL A 18 1.33 -1.04 7.21
C VAL A 18 1.53 -0.51 8.64
N GLU A 19 2.74 -0.10 9.00
CA GLU A 19 3.01 0.54 10.28
C GLU A 19 2.31 1.91 10.36
N GLU A 20 2.42 2.72 9.29
CA GLU A 20 1.81 4.04 9.21
C GLU A 20 0.28 3.99 9.28
N VAL A 21 -0.36 2.95 8.75
CA VAL A 21 -1.81 2.70 8.93
C VAL A 21 -2.18 2.67 10.41
N ALA A 22 -1.37 2.05 11.25
CA ALA A 22 -1.62 2.01 12.69
C ALA A 22 -1.42 3.37 13.38
N PHE A 23 -0.43 4.15 12.95
CA PHE A 23 -0.19 5.50 13.48
C PHE A 23 -1.30 6.46 13.06
N VAL A 24 -1.68 6.46 11.80
CA VAL A 24 -2.79 7.26 11.26
C VAL A 24 -4.10 6.89 11.95
N ALA A 25 -4.40 5.60 12.12
CA ALA A 25 -5.61 5.16 12.82
C ALA A 25 -5.65 5.68 14.26
N ARG A 26 -4.53 5.64 15.00
CA ARG A 26 -4.47 6.13 16.39
C ARG A 26 -4.65 7.64 16.51
N SER A 27 -4.27 8.39 15.49
CA SER A 27 -4.38 9.86 15.45
C SER A 27 -5.68 10.36 14.83
N ASN A 28 -6.45 9.48 14.16
CA ASN A 28 -7.68 9.85 13.46
C ASN A 28 -8.78 10.26 14.45
N PRO A 29 -9.37 11.47 14.33
CA PRO A 29 -10.42 11.94 15.24
C PRO A 29 -11.74 11.18 15.12
N LYS A 30 -11.95 10.43 14.04
CA LYS A 30 -13.14 9.61 13.80
C LYS A 30 -13.09 8.24 14.49
N ILE A 31 -11.93 7.91 15.10
CA ILE A 31 -11.70 6.65 15.82
C ILE A 31 -11.70 6.92 17.31
N ASP A 32 -12.45 6.12 18.08
CA ASP A 32 -12.54 6.27 19.53
C ASP A 32 -11.18 6.04 20.20
N LYS A 33 -10.67 7.09 20.80
CA LYS A 33 -9.38 7.07 21.50
C LYS A 33 -9.42 6.30 22.82
N ARG A 34 -10.60 6.10 23.43
CA ARG A 34 -10.75 5.37 24.68
C ARG A 34 -10.66 3.87 24.47
N SER A 35 -11.30 3.37 23.42
CA SER A 35 -11.17 1.96 22.99
C SER A 35 -9.80 1.69 22.39
N GLY A 36 -9.22 2.72 21.75
CA GLY A 36 -7.90 2.65 21.13
C GLY A 36 -7.88 1.81 19.85
N VAL A 37 -6.69 1.69 19.29
CA VAL A 37 -6.43 0.86 18.10
C VAL A 37 -5.59 -0.34 18.53
N SER A 38 -6.03 -1.54 18.18
CA SER A 38 -5.33 -2.77 18.53
C SER A 38 -3.86 -2.75 18.09
N GLN A 39 -2.96 -3.14 18.98
CA GLN A 39 -1.53 -3.29 18.66
C GLN A 39 -1.26 -4.38 17.61
N ARG A 40 -2.21 -5.30 17.42
CA ARG A 40 -2.11 -6.36 16.39
C ARG A 40 -2.54 -5.89 14.99
N LEU A 41 -2.99 -4.63 14.84
CA LEU A 41 -3.45 -4.11 13.55
C LEU A 41 -2.37 -4.23 12.47
N PRO A 42 -1.10 -3.80 12.68
CA PRO A 42 -0.06 -3.90 11.65
C PRO A 42 0.18 -5.36 11.24
N ILE A 43 0.26 -6.28 12.20
CA ILE A 43 0.52 -7.70 11.94
C ILE A 43 -0.60 -8.27 11.06
N THR A 44 -1.86 -8.09 11.48
CA THR A 44 -3.01 -8.63 10.74
C THR A 44 -3.16 -7.97 9.37
N CYS A 45 -2.85 -6.67 9.27
CA CYS A 45 -2.85 -5.95 8.00
C CYS A 45 -1.81 -6.56 7.04
N LEU A 46 -0.57 -6.73 7.48
CA LEU A 46 0.50 -7.30 6.68
C LEU A 46 0.18 -8.73 6.22
N GLU A 47 -0.34 -9.58 7.11
CA GLU A 47 -0.77 -10.94 6.76
C GLU A 47 -1.80 -10.96 5.63
N ASN A 48 -2.80 -10.07 5.67
CA ASN A 48 -3.81 -9.96 4.61
C ASN A 48 -3.22 -9.44 3.29
N VAL A 49 -2.34 -8.46 3.37
CA VAL A 49 -1.64 -7.88 2.21
C VAL A 49 -0.79 -8.94 1.51
N VAL A 50 0.00 -9.68 2.26
CA VAL A 50 0.82 -10.78 1.75
C VAL A 50 -0.04 -11.88 1.15
N SER A 51 -1.06 -12.33 1.88
CA SER A 51 -1.98 -13.37 1.40
C SER A 51 -2.70 -12.98 0.10
N ASN A 52 -3.05 -11.69 -0.07
CA ASN A 52 -3.65 -11.20 -1.31
C ASN A 52 -2.65 -11.23 -2.47
N ALA A 53 -1.40 -10.82 -2.22
CA ALA A 53 -0.33 -10.88 -3.22
C ALA A 53 -0.02 -12.33 -3.64
N GLU A 54 0.04 -13.27 -2.70
CA GLU A 54 0.24 -14.69 -2.97
C GLU A 54 -0.90 -15.28 -3.81
N ARG A 55 -2.15 -14.95 -3.46
CA ARG A 55 -3.33 -15.36 -4.23
C ARG A 55 -3.29 -14.84 -5.66
N ARG A 56 -2.86 -13.58 -5.87
CA ARG A 56 -2.68 -12.99 -7.20
C ARG A 56 -1.59 -13.72 -7.98
N ALA A 57 -0.42 -13.93 -7.37
CA ALA A 57 0.69 -14.63 -8.00
C ALA A 57 0.28 -16.05 -8.43
N LEU A 58 -0.43 -16.79 -7.57
CA LEU A 58 -0.99 -18.11 -7.93
C LEU A 58 -1.93 -18.04 -9.13
N ALA A 59 -2.84 -17.07 -9.14
CA ALA A 59 -3.82 -16.91 -10.22
C ALA A 59 -3.17 -16.53 -11.55
N SER A 60 -2.06 -15.78 -11.51
CA SER A 60 -1.31 -15.33 -12.70
C SER A 60 -0.20 -16.30 -13.11
N GLY A 61 0.04 -17.38 -12.35
CA GLY A 61 1.13 -18.33 -12.62
C GLY A 61 2.52 -17.75 -12.32
N GLU A 62 2.62 -16.68 -11.52
CA GLU A 62 3.87 -16.10 -11.09
C GLU A 62 4.54 -16.97 -10.01
N THR A 63 5.85 -17.04 -10.01
CA THR A 63 6.63 -17.81 -9.01
C THR A 63 7.00 -17.00 -7.79
N THR A 64 6.86 -15.68 -7.86
CA THR A 64 7.18 -14.75 -6.78
C THR A 64 6.01 -13.83 -6.51
N ALA A 65 5.57 -13.77 -5.26
CA ALA A 65 4.56 -12.83 -4.82
C ALA A 65 5.22 -11.54 -4.31
N VAL A 66 4.84 -10.41 -4.89
CA VAL A 66 5.29 -9.09 -4.46
C VAL A 66 4.05 -8.25 -4.09
N PRO A 67 3.84 -7.93 -2.81
CA PRO A 67 2.74 -7.07 -2.39
C PRO A 67 2.79 -5.68 -3.05
N ARG A 68 1.61 -5.17 -3.41
CA ARG A 68 1.39 -3.85 -4.02
C ARG A 68 0.57 -2.97 -3.09
N VAL A 69 0.56 -1.67 -3.32
CA VAL A 69 -0.29 -0.73 -2.57
C VAL A 69 -1.79 -1.11 -2.68
N THR A 70 -2.22 -1.64 -3.82
CA THR A 70 -3.60 -2.11 -4.03
C THR A 70 -3.98 -3.28 -3.10
N ASP A 71 -3.01 -4.11 -2.72
CA ASP A 71 -3.25 -5.26 -1.82
C ASP A 71 -3.65 -4.81 -0.39
N LEU A 72 -3.34 -3.56 0.01
CA LEU A 72 -3.75 -2.99 1.29
C LEU A 72 -5.29 -2.96 1.46
N TYR A 73 -6.02 -2.82 0.36
CA TYR A 73 -7.48 -2.81 0.41
C TYR A 73 -8.09 -4.19 0.70
N ALA A 74 -7.34 -5.28 0.50
CA ALA A 74 -7.75 -6.60 0.95
C ALA A 74 -7.74 -6.74 2.49
N ALA A 75 -6.99 -5.87 3.19
CA ALA A 75 -6.95 -5.82 4.64
C ALA A 75 -8.09 -5.01 5.29
N LEU A 76 -8.97 -4.37 4.51
CA LEU A 76 -10.08 -3.55 5.05
C LEU A 76 -10.89 -4.25 6.14
N PRO A 77 -11.35 -5.51 5.98
CA PRO A 77 -12.12 -6.18 7.03
C PRO A 77 -11.32 -6.38 8.32
N SER A 78 -10.01 -6.58 8.21
CA SER A 78 -9.16 -6.73 9.39
C SER A 78 -8.85 -5.40 10.05
N ILE A 79 -8.78 -4.31 9.29
CA ILE A 79 -8.56 -2.96 9.80
C ILE A 79 -9.81 -2.48 10.53
N THR A 80 -10.99 -2.58 9.94
CA THR A 80 -12.26 -2.16 10.54
C THR A 80 -12.59 -2.90 11.82
N GLY A 81 -12.16 -4.15 11.96
CA GLY A 81 -12.33 -4.94 13.19
C GLY A 81 -11.33 -4.63 14.32
N LYS A 82 -10.44 -3.63 14.16
CA LYS A 82 -9.38 -3.31 15.14
C LYS A 82 -9.52 -1.95 15.82
N PHE A 83 -10.59 -1.22 15.52
CA PHE A 83 -10.94 0.05 16.17
C PHE A 83 -12.45 0.21 16.30
N GLU A 84 -12.85 1.06 17.23
CA GLU A 84 -14.23 1.55 17.35
C GLU A 84 -14.30 2.97 16.81
N LEU A 85 -15.49 3.40 16.36
CA LEU A 85 -15.68 4.71 15.76
C LEU A 85 -16.28 5.71 16.76
N GLU A 86 -15.87 6.95 16.66
CA GLU A 86 -16.60 8.09 17.20
C GLU A 86 -17.86 8.36 16.35
N TYR A 87 -18.81 9.13 16.87
CA TYR A 87 -20.07 9.42 16.20
C TYR A 87 -19.91 9.91 14.75
N GLU A 88 -18.94 10.78 14.50
CA GLU A 88 -18.64 11.25 13.14
C GLU A 88 -18.14 10.12 12.23
N GLY A 89 -17.37 9.20 12.78
CA GLY A 89 -16.89 8.00 12.07
C GLY A 89 -18.04 7.05 11.74
N GLU A 90 -18.99 6.86 12.66
CA GLU A 90 -20.18 6.03 12.42
C GLU A 90 -21.04 6.57 11.26
N LEU A 91 -21.21 7.89 11.17
CA LEU A 91 -21.89 8.53 10.04
C LEU A 91 -21.19 8.30 8.69
N ARG A 92 -19.87 8.23 8.71
CA ARG A 92 -19.07 7.94 7.51
C ARG A 92 -19.04 6.47 7.14
N GLY A 93 -19.17 5.59 8.11
CA GLY A 93 -19.03 4.14 8.01
C GLY A 93 -17.59 3.66 8.10
N ALA A 94 -17.39 2.52 8.76
CA ALA A 94 -16.08 1.95 9.08
C ALA A 94 -15.19 1.75 7.86
N ASP A 95 -15.74 1.25 6.75
CA ASP A 95 -15.00 1.03 5.50
C ASP A 95 -14.44 2.34 4.92
N ASN A 96 -15.22 3.42 4.94
CA ASN A 96 -14.77 4.70 4.43
C ASN A 96 -13.69 5.32 5.31
N VAL A 97 -13.80 5.17 6.64
CA VAL A 97 -12.76 5.59 7.59
C VAL A 97 -11.49 4.78 7.38
N ALA A 98 -11.58 3.46 7.23
CA ALA A 98 -10.42 2.61 6.96
C ALA A 98 -9.74 2.93 5.62
N ARG A 99 -10.50 3.19 4.56
CA ARG A 99 -9.97 3.65 3.27
C ARG A 99 -9.27 5.00 3.37
N GLU A 100 -9.80 5.93 4.16
CA GLU A 100 -9.19 7.22 4.43
C GLU A 100 -7.85 7.03 5.16
N VAL A 101 -7.82 6.16 6.18
CA VAL A 101 -6.60 5.81 6.93
C VAL A 101 -5.53 5.23 5.99
N ILE A 102 -5.88 4.26 5.13
CA ILE A 102 -4.95 3.68 4.17
C ILE A 102 -4.39 4.75 3.23
N ARG A 103 -5.26 5.59 2.64
CA ARG A 103 -4.81 6.65 1.71
C ARG A 103 -3.89 7.65 2.36
N THR A 104 -4.18 8.03 3.60
CA THR A 104 -3.32 8.95 4.37
C THR A 104 -1.96 8.31 4.64
N ALA A 105 -1.93 7.06 5.09
CA ALA A 105 -0.68 6.33 5.34
C ALA A 105 0.17 6.18 4.07
N VAL A 106 -0.45 5.80 2.95
CA VAL A 106 0.23 5.73 1.64
C VAL A 106 0.83 7.08 1.26
N GLY A 107 0.07 8.17 1.40
CA GLY A 107 0.55 9.52 1.08
C GLY A 107 1.74 9.93 1.94
N GLN A 108 1.69 9.68 3.25
CA GLN A 108 2.78 10.03 4.16
C GLN A 108 4.07 9.27 3.87
N VAL A 109 3.96 7.95 3.60
CA VAL A 109 5.12 7.15 3.22
C VAL A 109 5.66 7.58 1.85
N PHE A 110 4.77 7.84 0.87
CA PHE A 110 5.17 8.36 -0.43
C PHE A 110 5.94 9.68 -0.30
N ASP A 111 5.42 10.64 0.45
CA ASP A 111 6.07 11.94 0.67
C ASP A 111 7.46 11.76 1.31
N GLY A 112 7.59 10.82 2.25
CA GLY A 112 8.87 10.46 2.87
C GLY A 112 9.87 9.85 1.88
N TRP A 113 9.42 9.02 0.94
CA TRP A 113 10.28 8.37 -0.05
C TRP A 113 10.71 9.34 -1.16
N PHE A 114 9.84 10.25 -1.57
CA PHE A 114 10.05 11.13 -2.71
C PHE A 114 10.25 12.61 -2.32
N THR A 115 10.70 12.86 -1.07
CA THR A 115 11.08 14.21 -0.63
C THR A 115 12.12 14.79 -1.57
N ASN A 116 11.84 15.99 -2.11
CA ASN A 116 12.68 16.71 -3.07
C ASN A 116 12.86 16.03 -4.44
N VAL A 117 12.04 15.06 -4.78
CA VAL A 117 12.01 14.46 -6.11
C VAL A 117 10.95 15.15 -6.97
N ASP A 118 11.27 15.41 -8.22
CA ASP A 118 10.32 16.02 -9.15
C ASP A 118 9.32 14.98 -9.66
N THR A 119 8.10 15.04 -9.15
CA THR A 119 6.98 14.17 -9.55
C THR A 119 6.11 14.77 -10.64
N ARG A 120 6.38 16.02 -11.07
CA ARG A 120 5.56 16.73 -12.06
C ARG A 120 5.39 15.99 -13.39
N PRO A 121 6.41 15.34 -13.98
CA PRO A 121 6.22 14.63 -15.24
C PRO A 121 5.15 13.55 -15.17
N VAL A 122 5.08 12.81 -14.05
CA VAL A 122 4.05 11.78 -13.82
C VAL A 122 2.68 12.42 -13.66
N ILE A 123 2.57 13.52 -12.90
CA ILE A 123 1.30 14.23 -12.69
C ILE A 123 0.80 14.78 -14.02
N GLU A 124 1.65 15.45 -14.80
CA GLU A 124 1.31 16.02 -16.11
C GLU A 124 0.85 14.95 -17.10
N TRP A 125 1.44 13.75 -17.06
CA TRP A 125 0.99 12.65 -17.91
C TRP A 125 -0.47 12.27 -17.64
N PHE A 126 -0.88 12.22 -16.36
CA PHE A 126 -2.29 11.97 -15.99
C PHE A 126 -3.19 13.16 -16.33
N ASP A 127 -2.76 14.39 -16.10
CA ASP A 127 -3.51 15.61 -16.39
C ASP A 127 -3.79 15.77 -17.91
N LEU A 128 -2.89 15.26 -18.75
CA LEU A 128 -3.06 15.21 -20.20
C LEU A 128 -3.98 14.06 -20.67
N GLY A 129 -4.59 13.33 -19.74
CA GLY A 129 -5.57 12.28 -20.05
C GLY A 129 -4.97 10.87 -20.07
N GLY A 130 -3.75 10.70 -19.61
CA GLY A 130 -3.16 9.37 -19.39
C GLY A 130 -4.01 8.56 -18.40
N THR A 131 -4.21 7.30 -18.70
CA THR A 131 -4.97 6.38 -17.83
C THR A 131 -4.19 5.12 -17.57
N LEU A 132 -4.24 4.65 -16.33
CA LEU A 132 -3.65 3.38 -15.90
C LEU A 132 -4.77 2.48 -15.37
N GLN A 133 -4.98 1.34 -16.00
CA GLN A 133 -5.99 0.37 -15.57
C GLN A 133 -5.31 -0.73 -14.77
N LEU A 134 -5.53 -0.73 -13.46
CA LEU A 134 -5.04 -1.75 -12.54
C LEU A 134 -6.20 -2.53 -11.95
N GLY A 135 -6.28 -3.81 -12.31
CA GLY A 135 -7.16 -4.75 -11.64
C GLY A 135 -6.44 -5.48 -10.49
N ASP A 136 -7.19 -6.01 -9.53
CA ASP A 136 -6.64 -6.78 -8.42
C ASP A 136 -5.86 -8.03 -8.89
N ALA A 137 -6.19 -8.55 -10.08
CA ALA A 137 -5.57 -9.72 -10.68
C ALA A 137 -4.59 -9.40 -11.82
N THR A 138 -4.29 -8.11 -12.08
CA THR A 138 -3.38 -7.72 -13.17
C THR A 138 -2.00 -8.36 -12.97
N PRO A 139 -1.49 -9.17 -13.92
CA PRO A 139 -0.15 -9.75 -13.85
C PRO A 139 0.94 -8.68 -13.75
N SER A 140 2.09 -9.04 -13.17
CA SER A 140 3.21 -8.10 -13.02
C SER A 140 3.79 -7.65 -14.37
N GLU A 141 3.82 -8.53 -15.37
CA GLU A 141 4.29 -8.21 -16.72
C GLU A 141 3.41 -7.14 -17.38
N GLU A 142 2.09 -7.33 -17.34
CA GLU A 142 1.13 -6.35 -17.87
C GLU A 142 1.22 -5.00 -17.15
N LEU A 143 1.41 -5.02 -15.82
CA LEU A 143 1.62 -3.82 -15.04
C LEU A 143 2.87 -3.06 -15.48
N LEU A 144 3.98 -3.76 -15.72
CA LEU A 144 5.24 -3.16 -16.18
C LEU A 144 5.10 -2.56 -17.59
N GLU A 145 4.37 -3.22 -18.49
CA GLU A 145 4.10 -2.69 -19.82
C GLU A 145 3.28 -1.39 -19.78
N GLN A 146 2.22 -1.38 -18.98
CA GLN A 146 1.37 -0.18 -18.82
C GLN A 146 2.14 0.98 -18.16
N THR A 147 2.93 0.69 -17.12
CA THR A 147 3.68 1.71 -16.39
C THR A 147 4.87 2.27 -17.17
N GLY A 148 5.44 1.49 -18.08
CA GLY A 148 6.52 1.93 -18.98
C GLY A 148 6.16 3.09 -19.90
N GLN A 149 4.86 3.36 -20.09
CA GLN A 149 4.36 4.48 -20.91
C GLN A 149 4.26 5.79 -20.11
N ILE A 150 4.36 5.74 -18.79
CA ILE A 150 4.19 6.91 -17.94
C ILE A 150 5.50 7.68 -17.86
N GLN A 151 5.51 8.88 -18.41
CA GLN A 151 6.68 9.75 -18.41
C GLN A 151 7.11 10.08 -16.97
N GLY A 152 8.40 9.93 -16.67
CA GLY A 152 8.98 10.23 -15.36
C GLY A 152 8.84 9.10 -14.33
N LEU A 153 8.07 8.04 -14.61
CA LEU A 153 7.86 6.98 -13.62
C LEU A 153 9.11 6.12 -13.40
N LEU A 154 9.91 5.89 -14.45
CA LEU A 154 11.15 5.13 -14.33
C LEU A 154 12.18 5.83 -13.46
N GLU A 155 12.28 7.16 -13.57
CA GLU A 155 13.15 7.97 -12.72
C GLU A 155 12.74 7.90 -11.24
N LEU A 156 11.45 7.91 -10.95
CA LEU A 156 10.92 7.71 -9.60
C LEU A 156 11.24 6.30 -9.09
N ALA A 157 11.08 5.28 -9.93
CA ALA A 157 11.39 3.90 -9.56
C ALA A 157 12.90 3.71 -9.27
N GLU A 158 13.77 4.33 -10.05
CA GLU A 158 15.21 4.32 -9.81
C GLU A 158 15.58 5.03 -8.51
N HIS A 159 14.97 6.18 -8.22
CA HIS A 159 15.15 6.89 -6.96
C HIS A 159 14.76 6.01 -5.76
N ALA A 160 13.62 5.36 -5.81
CA ALA A 160 13.17 4.44 -4.78
C ALA A 160 14.13 3.24 -4.60
N ARG A 161 14.71 2.73 -5.68
CA ARG A 161 15.72 1.66 -5.65
C ARG A 161 17.00 2.10 -4.94
N VAL A 162 17.51 3.30 -5.22
CA VAL A 162 18.72 3.85 -4.58
C VAL A 162 18.48 4.04 -3.08
N LYS A 163 17.35 4.61 -2.68
CA LYS A 163 16.99 4.80 -1.27
C LYS A 163 16.94 3.48 -0.49
N ARG A 164 16.55 2.38 -1.13
CA ARG A 164 16.54 1.04 -0.52
C ARG A 164 17.93 0.48 -0.24
N THR A 165 18.94 0.87 -1.04
CA THR A 165 20.32 0.38 -0.90
C THR A 165 21.15 1.20 0.08
N ASP A 166 20.66 2.38 0.47
CA ASP A 166 21.31 3.25 1.46
C ASP A 166 20.65 3.03 2.83
N PRO A 167 21.27 2.26 3.75
CA PRO A 167 20.70 2.08 5.07
C PRO A 167 20.69 3.44 5.77
N ALA A 168 19.48 3.95 6.06
CA ALA A 168 19.34 5.16 6.86
C ALA A 168 20.18 4.99 8.15
N PRO A 169 20.97 6.01 8.55
CA PRO A 169 21.66 5.93 9.82
C PRO A 169 20.62 5.77 10.92
N LEU A 170 20.76 4.68 11.69
CA LEU A 170 20.00 4.49 12.92
C LEU A 170 20.37 5.65 13.86
N VAL A 171 19.46 6.59 14.03
CA VAL A 171 19.51 7.65 15.07
C VAL A 171 18.59 7.25 16.19
#